data_720d84a11ff6b266fbeaf9cba1397315
#
_entry.id   720d84a11ff6b266fbeaf9cba1397315
#
_cell.length_a   1.000
_cell.length_b   1.000
_cell.length_c   1.000
_cell.angle_alpha   90.00
_cell.angle_beta   90.00
_cell.angle_gamma   90.00
#
_symmetry.space_group_name_H-M   'P 1'
#
loop_
_entity.id
_entity.type
_entity.pdbx_description
1 polymer ?
#
loop_
_entity_poly.entity_id
_entity_poly.type
_entity_poly.pdbx_seq_one_letter_code
_entity_poly.pdbx_strand_id
1 'polypeptide(L)'
;MADTKENILHTALRLFARDGYEAVSVSAIAGELGMTKGALYKHYKNKRAIFDSIVERMYQIDAEHSQAYAVPQEVYGDAPESYCGVTIPAVQAFTRAQFRFWTEDAFASDFRRMLKLEQYRSQEMAALYSQCLTAGPVAYMADIFREMIARGLLQPGDPRQLAREFYAPMYLLMDLPVSDENAALLEEHMAAFLRRHAEKEGDTL
;
A
#
# COMPACT_ATOMS: atom_id res chain seq x y z
N MET A 1 21.91 10.17 -15.50
CA MET A 1 20.94 9.89 -16.59
C MET A 1 19.81 9.11 -15.93
N ALA A 2 18.57 9.63 -15.94
CA ALA A 2 17.43 8.86 -15.46
C ALA A 2 17.37 7.53 -16.22
N ASP A 3 17.13 6.43 -15.50
CA ASP A 3 17.04 5.12 -16.13
C ASP A 3 15.85 5.10 -17.09
N THR A 4 16.13 4.80 -18.37
CA THR A 4 15.09 4.76 -19.42
C THR A 4 13.97 3.75 -19.08
N LYS A 5 14.32 2.65 -18.40
CA LYS A 5 13.31 1.67 -17.94
C LYS A 5 12.37 2.29 -16.91
N GLU A 6 12.90 3.01 -15.94
CA GLU A 6 12.09 3.68 -14.91
C GLU A 6 11.16 4.74 -15.53
N ASN A 7 11.66 5.54 -16.48
CA ASN A 7 10.82 6.50 -17.20
C ASN A 7 9.67 5.81 -17.97
N ILE A 8 9.93 4.63 -18.56
CA ILE A 8 8.88 3.84 -19.24
C ILE A 8 7.84 3.37 -18.23
N LEU A 9 8.25 2.89 -17.05
CA LEU A 9 7.32 2.44 -16.00
C LEU A 9 6.42 3.59 -15.52
N HIS A 10 7.01 4.73 -15.16
CA HIS A 10 6.26 5.90 -14.69
C HIS A 10 5.28 6.41 -15.76
N THR A 11 5.73 6.51 -17.01
CA THR A 11 4.85 6.98 -18.09
C THR A 11 3.73 5.99 -18.38
N ALA A 12 4.04 4.69 -18.44
CA ALA A 12 3.04 3.67 -18.65
C ALA A 12 2.00 3.64 -17.52
N LEU A 13 2.45 3.69 -16.27
CA LEU A 13 1.57 3.69 -15.10
C LEU A 13 0.65 4.92 -15.09
N ARG A 14 1.17 6.10 -15.37
CA ARG A 14 0.37 7.33 -15.47
C ARG A 14 -0.72 7.21 -16.56
N LEU A 15 -0.38 6.65 -17.72
CA LEU A 15 -1.36 6.40 -18.80
C LEU A 15 -2.38 5.34 -18.38
N PHE A 16 -1.97 4.23 -17.76
CA PHE A 16 -2.88 3.20 -17.26
C PHE A 16 -3.83 3.74 -16.19
N ALA A 17 -3.33 4.61 -15.30
CA ALA A 17 -4.14 5.26 -14.27
C ALA A 17 -5.17 6.25 -14.82
N ARG A 18 -4.89 6.86 -15.99
CA ARG A 18 -5.79 7.80 -16.65
C ARG A 18 -6.83 7.13 -17.55
N ASP A 19 -6.37 6.22 -18.39
CA ASP A 19 -7.16 5.70 -19.52
C ASP A 19 -7.57 4.22 -19.34
N GLY A 20 -7.00 3.53 -18.34
CA GLY A 20 -7.11 2.09 -18.14
C GLY A 20 -6.09 1.29 -18.93
N TYR A 21 -5.72 0.12 -18.39
CA TYR A 21 -4.68 -0.73 -18.97
C TYR A 21 -5.00 -1.14 -20.41
N GLU A 22 -6.23 -1.56 -20.72
CA GLU A 22 -6.57 -2.06 -22.05
C GLU A 22 -6.51 -0.98 -23.14
N ALA A 23 -6.94 0.23 -22.83
CA ALA A 23 -6.99 1.33 -23.81
C ALA A 23 -5.60 1.84 -24.21
N VAL A 24 -4.58 1.67 -23.36
CA VAL A 24 -3.23 2.18 -23.61
C VAL A 24 -2.43 1.21 -24.46
N SER A 25 -1.87 1.70 -25.57
CA SER A 25 -0.99 0.93 -26.45
C SER A 25 0.49 1.21 -26.16
N VAL A 26 1.37 0.26 -26.51
CA VAL A 26 2.84 0.47 -26.46
C VAL A 26 3.26 1.66 -27.33
N SER A 27 2.56 1.92 -28.43
CA SER A 27 2.82 3.09 -29.28
C SER A 27 2.46 4.41 -28.60
N ALA A 28 1.39 4.44 -27.79
CA ALA A 28 1.03 5.61 -26.98
C ALA A 28 2.08 5.91 -25.91
N ILE A 29 2.56 4.87 -25.22
CA ILE A 29 3.64 5.01 -24.22
C ILE A 29 4.93 5.54 -24.87
N ALA A 30 5.32 4.96 -26.01
CA ALA A 30 6.50 5.40 -26.74
C ALA A 30 6.36 6.85 -27.24
N GLY A 31 5.19 7.22 -27.76
CA GLY A 31 4.90 8.59 -28.22
C GLY A 31 5.00 9.62 -27.12
N GLU A 32 4.47 9.32 -25.91
CA GLU A 32 4.54 10.19 -24.75
C GLU A 32 6.00 10.44 -24.29
N LEU A 33 6.87 9.45 -24.50
CA LEU A 33 8.31 9.53 -24.18
C LEU A 33 9.15 10.12 -25.31
N GLY A 34 8.55 10.50 -26.44
CA GLY A 34 9.29 10.98 -27.61
C GLY A 34 10.19 9.92 -28.24
N MET A 35 9.91 8.63 -28.04
CA MET A 35 10.71 7.51 -28.56
C MET A 35 9.93 6.68 -29.59
N THR A 36 10.66 5.94 -30.43
CA THR A 36 10.01 5.01 -31.36
C THR A 36 9.52 3.75 -30.62
N LYS A 37 8.45 3.12 -31.12
CA LYS A 37 7.97 1.82 -30.63
C LYS A 37 9.06 0.75 -30.62
N GLY A 38 9.96 0.75 -31.63
CA GLY A 38 11.09 -0.16 -31.71
C GLY A 38 12.14 0.08 -30.61
N ALA A 39 12.36 1.35 -30.20
CA ALA A 39 13.23 1.68 -29.09
C ALA A 39 12.64 1.19 -27.75
N LEU A 40 11.33 1.31 -27.55
CA LEU A 40 10.67 0.81 -26.35
C LEU A 40 10.78 -0.73 -26.26
N TYR A 41 10.62 -1.44 -27.35
CA TYR A 41 10.74 -2.90 -27.40
C TYR A 41 12.15 -3.44 -27.06
N LYS A 42 13.19 -2.61 -27.09
CA LYS A 42 14.52 -2.99 -26.57
C LYS A 42 14.53 -3.11 -25.04
N HIS A 43 13.60 -2.47 -24.34
CA HIS A 43 13.49 -2.47 -22.89
C HIS A 43 12.43 -3.47 -22.39
N TYR A 44 11.27 -3.54 -23.06
CA TYR A 44 10.15 -4.40 -22.66
C TYR A 44 9.55 -5.11 -23.86
N LYS A 45 9.42 -6.43 -23.79
CA LYS A 45 8.95 -7.28 -24.91
C LYS A 45 7.48 -7.02 -25.33
N ASN A 46 6.65 -6.52 -24.40
CA ASN A 46 5.23 -6.22 -24.64
C ASN A 46 4.66 -5.35 -23.51
N LYS A 47 3.39 -4.92 -23.63
CA LYS A 47 2.66 -4.13 -22.63
C LYS A 47 2.55 -4.86 -21.29
N ARG A 48 2.34 -6.18 -21.31
CA ARG A 48 2.25 -7.01 -20.11
C ARG A 48 3.57 -6.99 -19.31
N ALA A 49 4.72 -7.08 -19.96
CA ALA A 49 6.01 -7.01 -19.28
C ALA A 49 6.25 -5.65 -18.58
N ILE A 50 5.70 -4.55 -19.13
CA ILE A 50 5.73 -3.24 -18.46
C ILE A 50 4.85 -3.28 -17.21
N PHE A 51 3.63 -3.81 -17.32
CA PHE A 51 2.71 -3.95 -16.18
C PHE A 51 3.30 -4.82 -15.06
N ASP A 52 3.85 -5.99 -15.40
CA ASP A 52 4.48 -6.88 -14.43
C ASP A 52 5.62 -6.18 -13.68
N SER A 53 6.44 -5.39 -14.39
CA SER A 53 7.52 -4.60 -13.77
C SER A 53 7.01 -3.45 -12.90
N ILE A 54 5.85 -2.86 -13.21
CA ILE A 54 5.18 -1.88 -12.34
C ILE A 54 4.77 -2.55 -11.02
N VAL A 55 4.14 -3.72 -11.09
CA VAL A 55 3.72 -4.48 -9.91
C VAL A 55 4.94 -4.88 -9.06
N GLU A 56 6.01 -5.39 -9.69
CA GLU A 56 7.26 -5.75 -9.02
C GLU A 56 7.87 -4.54 -8.30
N ARG A 57 7.91 -3.37 -8.96
CA ARG A 57 8.42 -2.13 -8.36
C ARG A 57 7.60 -1.71 -7.14
N MET A 58 6.27 -1.86 -7.17
CA MET A 58 5.42 -1.58 -6.01
C MET A 58 5.76 -2.48 -4.82
N TYR A 59 5.96 -3.77 -5.03
CA TYR A 59 6.35 -4.68 -3.95
C TYR A 59 7.74 -4.35 -3.38
N GLN A 60 8.69 -3.91 -4.23
CA GLN A 60 10.01 -3.47 -3.76
C GLN A 60 9.89 -2.23 -2.86
N ILE A 61 9.09 -1.23 -3.28
CA ILE A 61 8.87 -0.01 -2.48
C ILE A 61 8.18 -0.35 -1.15
N ASP A 62 7.20 -1.25 -1.16
CA ASP A 62 6.50 -1.67 0.07
C ASP A 62 7.44 -2.37 1.05
N ALA A 63 8.35 -3.22 0.56
CA ALA A 63 9.38 -3.85 1.38
C ALA A 63 10.38 -2.82 1.96
N GLU A 64 10.82 -1.84 1.16
CA GLU A 64 11.69 -0.73 1.62
C GLU A 64 11.01 0.08 2.74
N HIS A 65 9.71 0.36 2.61
CA HIS A 65 8.94 1.06 3.64
C HIS A 65 8.82 0.23 4.92
N SER A 66 8.47 -1.05 4.82
CA SER A 66 8.35 -1.91 6.00
C SER A 66 9.66 -1.96 6.80
N GLN A 67 10.79 -2.07 6.10
CA GLN A 67 12.11 -2.04 6.72
C GLN A 67 12.40 -0.69 7.41
N ALA A 68 12.07 0.43 6.75
CA ALA A 68 12.34 1.77 7.27
C ALA A 68 11.58 2.08 8.57
N TYR A 69 10.41 1.48 8.77
CA TYR A 69 9.57 1.69 9.96
C TYR A 69 9.61 0.56 10.97
N ALA A 70 10.56 -0.37 10.84
CA ALA A 70 10.73 -1.51 11.75
C ALA A 70 9.43 -2.30 11.98
N VAL A 71 8.67 -2.52 10.90
CA VAL A 71 7.51 -3.41 10.88
C VAL A 71 7.83 -4.66 10.05
N PRO A 72 7.18 -5.81 10.34
CA PRO A 72 7.49 -7.07 9.66
C PRO A 72 7.28 -6.98 8.14
N GLN A 73 8.13 -7.67 7.37
CA GLN A 73 7.97 -7.84 5.92
C GLN A 73 7.43 -9.23 5.58
N GLU A 74 7.73 -10.20 6.41
CA GLU A 74 7.36 -11.59 6.23
C GLU A 74 5.91 -11.83 6.64
N VAL A 75 5.30 -12.87 6.09
CA VAL A 75 3.98 -13.35 6.53
C VAL A 75 4.10 -13.90 7.95
N TYR A 76 3.17 -13.58 8.84
CA TYR A 76 3.18 -14.00 10.23
C TYR A 76 3.35 -15.53 10.41
N GLY A 77 2.73 -16.32 9.53
CA GLY A 77 2.85 -17.77 9.57
C GLY A 77 4.26 -18.30 9.29
N ASP A 78 5.09 -17.55 8.57
CA ASP A 78 6.43 -17.95 8.16
C ASP A 78 7.51 -17.44 9.15
N ALA A 79 7.29 -16.26 9.76
CA ALA A 79 8.24 -15.63 10.68
C ALA A 79 7.51 -14.87 11.81
N PRO A 80 6.81 -15.56 12.74
CA PRO A 80 6.08 -14.88 13.82
C PRO A 80 7.00 -14.08 14.75
N GLU A 81 8.25 -14.48 14.88
CA GLU A 81 9.25 -13.77 15.69
C GLU A 81 9.53 -12.34 15.19
N SER A 82 9.38 -12.06 13.89
CA SER A 82 9.57 -10.71 13.34
C SER A 82 8.53 -9.71 13.86
N TYR A 83 7.40 -10.19 14.35
CA TYR A 83 6.32 -9.38 14.92
C TYR A 83 6.52 -9.04 16.41
N CYS A 84 7.39 -9.79 17.14
CA CYS A 84 7.58 -9.62 18.59
C CYS A 84 8.15 -8.25 18.99
N GLY A 85 8.83 -7.55 18.06
CA GLY A 85 9.44 -6.24 18.31
C GLY A 85 8.52 -5.04 18.02
N VAL A 86 7.35 -5.24 17.40
CA VAL A 86 6.48 -4.15 16.95
C VAL A 86 5.91 -3.38 18.15
N THR A 87 6.00 -2.05 18.08
CA THR A 87 5.51 -1.13 19.12
C THR A 87 4.37 -0.26 18.60
N ILE A 88 3.56 0.28 19.51
CA ILE A 88 2.50 1.25 19.13
C ILE A 88 3.06 2.43 18.32
N PRO A 89 4.17 3.11 18.75
CA PRO A 89 4.76 4.18 17.96
C PRO A 89 5.21 3.74 16.55
N ALA A 90 5.75 2.53 16.39
CA ALA A 90 6.15 2.00 15.10
C ALA A 90 4.92 1.83 14.15
N VAL A 91 3.83 1.25 14.67
CA VAL A 91 2.56 1.11 13.92
C VAL A 91 2.02 2.48 13.50
N GLN A 92 2.02 3.47 14.41
CA GLN A 92 1.56 4.82 14.08
C GLN A 92 2.43 5.47 13.00
N ALA A 93 3.76 5.39 13.13
CA ALA A 93 4.71 5.95 12.16
C ALA A 93 4.55 5.30 10.79
N PHE A 94 4.44 3.96 10.74
CA PHE A 94 4.19 3.21 9.52
C PHE A 94 2.86 3.60 8.87
N THR A 95 1.78 3.69 9.64
CA THR A 95 0.46 4.09 9.13
C THR A 95 0.48 5.48 8.49
N ARG A 96 1.14 6.46 9.13
CA ARG A 96 1.34 7.81 8.55
C ARG A 96 2.11 7.76 7.23
N ALA A 97 3.20 6.99 7.22
CA ALA A 97 4.04 6.86 6.04
C ALA A 97 3.30 6.19 4.89
N GLN A 98 2.54 5.13 5.15
CA GLN A 98 1.70 4.45 4.16
C GLN A 98 0.61 5.38 3.62
N PHE A 99 -0.05 6.16 4.50
CA PHE A 99 -1.04 7.13 4.04
C PHE A 99 -0.44 8.16 3.09
N ARG A 100 0.69 8.79 3.46
CA ARG A 100 1.39 9.75 2.60
C ARG A 100 1.87 9.11 1.30
N PHE A 101 2.43 7.91 1.38
CA PHE A 101 2.86 7.18 0.20
C PHE A 101 1.71 6.98 -0.79
N TRP A 102 0.58 6.45 -0.34
CA TRP A 102 -0.57 6.19 -1.21
C TRP A 102 -1.26 7.47 -1.72
N THR A 103 -1.09 8.61 -1.07
CA THR A 103 -1.76 9.87 -1.42
C THR A 103 -0.85 10.88 -2.12
N GLU A 104 0.41 11.00 -1.72
CA GLU A 104 1.34 12.05 -2.14
C GLU A 104 2.40 11.55 -3.14
N ASP A 105 2.79 10.26 -3.08
CA ASP A 105 3.73 9.71 -4.05
C ASP A 105 3.04 9.48 -5.41
N ALA A 106 3.65 10.00 -6.49
CA ALA A 106 3.05 9.95 -7.81
C ALA A 106 2.91 8.51 -8.34
N PHE A 107 3.90 7.63 -8.08
CA PHE A 107 3.87 6.25 -8.54
C PHE A 107 2.80 5.45 -7.78
N ALA A 108 2.77 5.56 -6.46
CA ALA A 108 1.80 4.86 -5.62
C ALA A 108 0.36 5.34 -5.88
N SER A 109 0.14 6.64 -6.00
CA SER A 109 -1.19 7.20 -6.26
C SER A 109 -1.72 6.80 -7.65
N ASP A 110 -0.86 6.79 -8.68
CA ASP A 110 -1.23 6.29 -10.01
C ASP A 110 -1.47 4.78 -10.01
N PHE A 111 -0.66 3.99 -9.27
CA PHE A 111 -0.87 2.56 -9.12
C PHE A 111 -2.22 2.26 -8.45
N ARG A 112 -2.53 2.94 -7.36
CA ARG A 112 -3.85 2.83 -6.68
C ARG A 112 -4.99 3.19 -7.61
N ARG A 113 -4.88 4.27 -8.39
CA ARG A 113 -5.90 4.70 -9.36
C ARG A 113 -6.09 3.67 -10.46
N MET A 114 -5.00 3.15 -11.02
CA MET A 114 -5.03 2.09 -12.02
C MET A 114 -5.76 0.84 -11.48
N LEU A 115 -5.40 0.36 -10.28
CA LEU A 115 -6.06 -0.80 -9.68
C LEU A 115 -7.56 -0.59 -9.49
N LYS A 116 -7.98 0.62 -9.08
CA LYS A 116 -9.40 0.96 -8.94
C LYS A 116 -10.17 0.91 -10.25
N LEU A 117 -9.56 1.33 -11.35
CA LEU A 117 -10.18 1.24 -12.68
C LEU A 117 -10.27 -0.21 -13.17
N GLU A 118 -9.26 -1.02 -12.87
CA GLU A 118 -9.10 -2.34 -13.45
C GLU A 118 -9.73 -3.48 -12.62
N GLN A 119 -10.05 -3.27 -11.34
CA GLN A 119 -10.55 -4.31 -10.43
C GLN A 119 -11.78 -5.08 -10.94
N TYR A 120 -12.60 -4.46 -11.77
CA TYR A 120 -13.82 -5.08 -12.31
C TYR A 120 -13.61 -5.74 -13.68
N ARG A 121 -12.42 -5.67 -14.28
CA ARG A 121 -12.13 -6.14 -15.61
C ARG A 121 -11.64 -7.58 -15.67
N SER A 122 -10.98 -8.04 -14.62
CA SER A 122 -10.51 -9.43 -14.52
C SER A 122 -10.36 -9.88 -13.09
N GLN A 123 -10.41 -11.21 -12.87
CA GLN A 123 -10.16 -11.80 -11.56
C GLN A 123 -8.74 -11.50 -11.06
N GLU A 124 -7.74 -11.44 -11.94
CA GLU A 124 -6.36 -11.09 -11.61
C GLU A 124 -6.29 -9.66 -11.05
N MET A 125 -6.91 -8.70 -11.72
CA MET A 125 -6.92 -7.29 -11.26
C MET A 125 -7.69 -7.12 -9.96
N ALA A 126 -8.82 -7.83 -9.80
CA ALA A 126 -9.57 -7.85 -8.54
C ALA A 126 -8.72 -8.42 -7.38
N ALA A 127 -7.98 -9.50 -7.63
CA ALA A 127 -7.09 -10.10 -6.63
C ALA A 127 -5.94 -9.15 -6.26
N LEU A 128 -5.30 -8.51 -7.24
CA LEU A 128 -4.22 -7.54 -7.01
C LEU A 128 -4.73 -6.31 -6.23
N TYR A 129 -5.88 -5.77 -6.61
CA TYR A 129 -6.54 -4.70 -5.86
C TYR A 129 -6.81 -5.10 -4.41
N SER A 130 -7.37 -6.30 -4.20
CA SER A 130 -7.66 -6.82 -2.87
C SER A 130 -6.39 -6.99 -2.03
N GLN A 131 -5.34 -7.53 -2.62
CA GLN A 131 -4.07 -7.74 -1.94
C GLN A 131 -3.38 -6.43 -1.57
N CYS A 132 -3.37 -5.44 -2.45
CA CYS A 132 -2.65 -4.19 -2.19
C CYS A 132 -3.44 -3.18 -1.36
N LEU A 133 -4.78 -3.16 -1.45
CA LEU A 133 -5.57 -2.04 -0.95
C LEU A 133 -6.70 -2.40 0.02
N THR A 134 -7.09 -3.66 0.16
CA THR A 134 -8.22 -4.03 1.04
C THR A 134 -7.91 -5.22 1.94
N ALA A 135 -8.06 -6.45 1.47
CA ALA A 135 -7.89 -7.64 2.31
C ALA A 135 -6.45 -7.84 2.79
N GLY A 136 -5.45 -7.52 1.95
CA GLY A 136 -4.04 -7.66 2.32
C GLY A 136 -3.64 -6.76 3.50
N PRO A 137 -3.85 -5.43 3.43
CA PRO A 137 -3.57 -4.54 4.55
C PRO A 137 -4.33 -4.89 5.83
N VAL A 138 -5.59 -5.32 5.73
CA VAL A 138 -6.36 -5.78 6.91
C VAL A 138 -5.77 -7.06 7.49
N ALA A 139 -5.35 -8.02 6.67
CA ALA A 139 -4.71 -9.25 7.15
C ALA A 139 -3.38 -8.95 7.85
N TYR A 140 -2.55 -8.10 7.24
CA TYR A 140 -1.28 -7.67 7.80
C TYR A 140 -1.44 -6.96 9.16
N MET A 141 -2.35 -6.00 9.26
CA MET A 141 -2.65 -5.33 10.53
C MET A 141 -3.22 -6.29 11.59
N ALA A 142 -4.02 -7.28 11.17
CA ALA A 142 -4.54 -8.30 12.09
C ALA A 142 -3.42 -9.15 12.68
N ASP A 143 -2.39 -9.46 11.92
CA ASP A 143 -1.23 -10.20 12.41
C ASP A 143 -0.40 -9.38 13.42
N ILE A 144 -0.19 -8.09 13.15
CA ILE A 144 0.42 -7.15 14.09
C ILE A 144 -0.41 -7.07 15.38
N PHE A 145 -1.72 -6.87 15.29
CA PHE A 145 -2.58 -6.74 16.47
C PHE A 145 -2.73 -8.04 17.26
N ARG A 146 -2.68 -9.20 16.61
CA ARG A 146 -2.61 -10.50 17.30
C ARG A 146 -1.41 -10.54 18.25
N GLU A 147 -0.25 -10.18 17.77
CA GLU A 147 0.97 -10.16 18.57
C GLU A 147 0.92 -9.07 19.67
N MET A 148 0.41 -7.90 19.35
CA MET A 148 0.25 -6.82 20.33
C MET A 148 -0.71 -7.21 21.47
N ILE A 149 -1.80 -7.92 21.18
CA ILE A 149 -2.72 -8.47 22.19
C ILE A 149 -1.99 -9.52 23.06
N ALA A 150 -1.26 -10.45 22.42
CA ALA A 150 -0.52 -11.49 23.13
C ALA A 150 0.52 -10.91 24.12
N ARG A 151 1.07 -9.72 23.80
CA ARG A 151 2.04 -9.00 24.63
C ARG A 151 1.40 -8.02 25.61
N GLY A 152 0.08 -7.91 25.66
CA GLY A 152 -0.62 -6.97 26.55
C GLY A 152 -0.45 -5.50 26.15
N LEU A 153 -0.17 -5.19 24.88
CA LEU A 153 -0.13 -3.81 24.37
C LEU A 153 -1.51 -3.32 23.94
N LEU A 154 -2.37 -4.25 23.54
CA LEU A 154 -3.77 -4.01 23.23
C LEU A 154 -4.64 -4.92 24.10
N GLN A 155 -5.84 -4.44 24.42
CA GLN A 155 -6.84 -5.21 25.16
C GLN A 155 -7.24 -6.47 24.37
N PRO A 156 -7.67 -7.56 25.03
CA PRO A 156 -8.17 -8.76 24.39
C PRO A 156 -9.32 -8.45 23.41
N GLY A 157 -9.26 -9.03 22.22
CA GLY A 157 -10.27 -8.83 21.18
C GLY A 157 -10.00 -9.67 19.93
N ASP A 158 -10.88 -9.60 18.93
CA ASP A 158 -10.64 -10.20 17.62
C ASP A 158 -9.65 -9.34 16.81
N PRO A 159 -8.44 -9.83 16.51
CA PRO A 159 -7.43 -9.06 15.77
C PRO A 159 -7.91 -8.59 14.39
N ARG A 160 -8.74 -9.41 13.71
CA ARG A 160 -9.28 -9.04 12.38
C ARG A 160 -10.31 -7.91 12.49
N GLN A 161 -11.12 -7.91 13.53
CA GLN A 161 -12.09 -6.84 13.76
C GLN A 161 -11.38 -5.54 14.10
N LEU A 162 -10.37 -5.60 14.98
CA LEU A 162 -9.53 -4.43 15.31
C LEU A 162 -8.82 -3.89 14.06
N ALA A 163 -8.27 -4.76 13.21
CA ALA A 163 -7.63 -4.36 11.97
C ALA A 163 -8.58 -3.66 11.00
N ARG A 164 -9.82 -4.15 10.86
CA ARG A 164 -10.85 -3.48 10.04
C ARG A 164 -11.20 -2.11 10.59
N GLU A 165 -11.43 -2.01 11.90
CA GLU A 165 -11.72 -0.73 12.57
C GLU A 165 -10.58 0.27 12.38
N PHE A 166 -9.34 -0.17 12.48
CA PHE A 166 -8.16 0.68 12.33
C PHE A 166 -7.92 1.12 10.87
N TYR A 167 -8.01 0.19 9.91
CA TYR A 167 -7.65 0.45 8.52
C TYR A 167 -8.74 1.14 7.69
N ALA A 168 -10.03 0.84 7.95
CA ALA A 168 -11.11 1.33 7.11
C ALA A 168 -11.17 2.86 6.97
N PRO A 169 -10.99 3.68 8.03
CA PRO A 169 -10.94 5.13 7.89
C PRO A 169 -9.74 5.62 7.06
N MET A 170 -8.55 5.01 7.21
CA MET A 170 -7.40 5.32 6.36
C MET A 170 -7.72 5.07 4.89
N TYR A 171 -8.31 3.91 4.58
CA TYR A 171 -8.71 3.57 3.22
C TYR A 171 -9.70 4.58 2.63
N LEU A 172 -10.69 5.02 3.43
CA LEU A 172 -11.64 6.06 3.03
C LEU A 172 -10.93 7.39 2.75
N LEU A 173 -10.03 7.81 3.65
CA LEU A 173 -9.30 9.07 3.51
C LEU A 173 -8.36 9.09 2.29
N MET A 174 -7.80 7.93 1.89
CA MET A 174 -6.99 7.84 0.67
C MET A 174 -7.78 8.16 -0.61
N ASP A 175 -9.11 8.09 -0.59
CA ASP A 175 -9.97 8.39 -1.74
C ASP A 175 -10.42 9.84 -1.82
N LEU A 176 -10.19 10.60 -0.77
CA LEU A 176 -10.47 12.03 -0.73
C LEU A 176 -9.32 12.83 -1.36
N PRO A 177 -9.56 14.08 -1.76
CA PRO A 177 -8.48 14.98 -2.19
C PRO A 177 -7.40 15.11 -1.11
N VAL A 178 -6.13 15.16 -1.52
CA VAL A 178 -5.00 15.34 -0.59
C VAL A 178 -5.14 16.67 0.13
N SER A 179 -5.17 16.63 1.47
CA SER A 179 -5.29 17.83 2.31
C SER A 179 -4.72 17.59 3.70
N ASP A 180 -4.27 18.66 4.36
CA ASP A 180 -3.84 18.62 5.78
C ASP A 180 -4.99 18.17 6.70
N GLU A 181 -6.24 18.48 6.33
CA GLU A 181 -7.43 18.04 7.08
C GLU A 181 -7.54 16.51 7.10
N ASN A 182 -7.35 15.85 5.96
CA ASN A 182 -7.40 14.38 5.90
C ASN A 182 -6.26 13.73 6.67
N ALA A 183 -5.07 14.34 6.69
CA ALA A 183 -3.98 13.88 7.54
C ALA A 183 -4.30 14.05 9.03
N ALA A 184 -4.91 15.17 9.43
CA ALA A 184 -5.36 15.40 10.81
C ALA A 184 -6.46 14.40 11.23
N LEU A 185 -7.43 14.11 10.36
CA LEU A 185 -8.47 13.10 10.62
C LEU A 185 -7.88 11.70 10.82
N LEU A 186 -6.82 11.33 10.10
CA LEU A 186 -6.11 10.07 10.33
C LEU A 186 -5.46 10.05 11.72
N GLU A 187 -4.80 11.13 12.15
CA GLU A 187 -4.21 11.24 13.49
C GLU A 187 -5.27 11.13 14.60
N GLU A 188 -6.38 11.83 14.44
CA GLU A 188 -7.50 11.75 15.38
C GLU A 188 -8.07 10.33 15.48
N HIS A 189 -8.21 9.65 14.34
CA HIS A 189 -8.67 8.27 14.30
C HIS A 189 -7.69 7.33 15.03
N MET A 190 -6.39 7.40 14.74
CA MET A 190 -5.38 6.58 15.42
C MET A 190 -5.37 6.82 16.93
N ALA A 191 -5.45 8.08 17.34
CA ALA A 191 -5.53 8.43 18.76
C ALA A 191 -6.81 7.90 19.43
N ALA A 192 -7.95 7.98 18.74
CA ALA A 192 -9.23 7.46 19.24
C ALA A 192 -9.23 5.93 19.34
N PHE A 193 -8.63 5.24 18.36
CA PHE A 193 -8.47 3.79 18.37
C PHE A 193 -7.63 3.35 19.58
N LEU A 194 -6.48 3.97 19.79
CA LEU A 194 -5.61 3.64 20.92
C LEU A 194 -6.25 3.94 22.27
N ARG A 195 -6.96 5.05 22.42
CA ARG A 195 -7.72 5.34 23.67
C ARG A 195 -8.73 4.25 24.02
N ARG A 196 -9.28 3.56 23.04
CA ARG A 196 -10.27 2.48 23.23
C ARG A 196 -9.65 1.12 23.46
N HIS A 197 -8.53 0.83 22.80
CA HIS A 197 -8.01 -0.53 22.68
C HIS A 197 -6.62 -0.74 23.28
N ALA A 198 -5.82 0.33 23.54
CA ALA A 198 -4.56 0.15 24.25
C ALA A 198 -4.81 -0.31 25.69
N GLU A 199 -3.95 -1.20 26.19
CA GLU A 199 -3.95 -1.58 27.61
C GLU A 199 -3.68 -0.32 28.46
N LYS A 200 -4.46 -0.13 29.51
CA LYS A 200 -4.25 0.98 30.43
C LYS A 200 -3.08 0.66 31.35
N GLU A 201 -2.05 1.51 31.37
CA GLU A 201 -1.02 1.43 32.40
C GLU A 201 -1.70 1.58 33.78
N GLY A 202 -1.81 0.47 34.51
CA GLY A 202 -2.10 0.58 35.97
C GLY A 202 -3.35 -0.09 36.50
N ASP A 203 -3.73 -1.32 36.06
CA ASP A 203 -4.61 -2.17 36.88
C ASP A 203 -3.91 -3.51 37.24
N THR A 204 -2.64 -3.46 37.61
CA THR A 204 -1.99 -4.58 38.34
C THR A 204 -2.07 -4.26 39.79
N LEU A 205 -3.15 -4.70 40.46
CA LEU A 205 -3.24 -4.81 41.90
C LEU A 205 -2.43 -6.00 42.40
#